data_33d5688489515de754d2b9eac5ad63ec
#
_entry.id   33d5688489515de754d2b9eac5ad63ec
#
_cell.length_a   1.000
_cell.length_b   1.000
_cell.length_c   1.000
_cell.angle_alpha   90.00
_cell.angle_beta   90.00
_cell.angle_gamma   90.00
#
_symmetry.space_group_name_H-M   'P 1'
#
loop_
_entity.id
_entity.type
_entity.pdbx_description
1 polymer ?
#
loop_
_entity_poly.entity_id
_entity_poly.type
_entity_poly.pdbx_seq_one_letter_code
_entity_poly.pdbx_strand_id
1 'polypeptide(L)'
;MNEIAKKIDNFNEKIGILTSYLAIPLILITFFVAFMRYILDFGSIAIQEIIIYLHALIFTIGASYTLKNDMHVRIDIFYNNLTPQKKKNINFYGTIFFLIPTCVLIFVTSFNYVLSSIMLLESSKEAGGLPVLYILKIYILLLPITLFLQAISELIKNSNKVI
;
A
#
# COMPACT_ATOMS: atom_id res chain seq x y z
N MET A 1 17.02 19.12 -7.58
CA MET A 1 15.93 18.12 -7.34
C MET A 1 14.62 18.81 -7.66
N ASN A 2 13.79 18.25 -8.53
CA ASN A 2 12.56 18.89 -8.99
C ASN A 2 11.58 19.07 -7.82
N GLU A 3 10.95 20.25 -7.70
CA GLU A 3 10.03 20.54 -6.56
C GLU A 3 8.85 19.58 -6.50
N ILE A 4 8.39 19.09 -7.65
CA ILE A 4 7.29 18.12 -7.74
C ILE A 4 7.68 16.80 -7.07
N ALA A 5 8.87 16.26 -7.38
CA ALA A 5 9.35 15.03 -6.75
C ALA A 5 9.48 15.18 -5.23
N LYS A 6 9.95 16.34 -4.74
CA LYS A 6 10.01 16.61 -3.30
C LYS A 6 8.63 16.63 -2.63
N LYS A 7 7.64 17.22 -3.28
CA LYS A 7 6.27 17.27 -2.74
C LYS A 7 5.67 15.88 -2.64
N ILE A 8 5.83 15.04 -3.67
CA ILE A 8 5.35 13.66 -3.67
C ILE A 8 6.06 12.86 -2.58
N ASP A 9 7.39 12.96 -2.50
CA ASP A 9 8.18 12.27 -1.48
C ASP A 9 7.76 12.64 -0.06
N ASN A 10 7.58 13.94 0.21
CA ASN A 10 7.14 14.43 1.52
C ASN A 10 5.71 13.99 1.85
N PHE A 11 4.83 13.90 0.86
CA PHE A 11 3.49 13.39 1.05
C PHE A 11 3.53 11.90 1.44
N ASN A 12 4.21 11.07 0.64
CA ASN A 12 4.33 9.63 0.92
C ASN A 12 5.06 9.35 2.24
N GLU A 13 6.05 10.18 2.61
CA GLU A 13 6.72 10.10 3.92
C GLU A 13 5.74 10.32 5.07
N LYS A 14 5.01 11.44 5.02
CA LYS A 14 4.09 11.81 6.10
C LYS A 14 2.98 10.78 6.29
N ILE A 15 2.34 10.34 5.20
CA ILE A 15 1.28 9.34 5.30
C ILE A 15 1.85 7.97 5.72
N GLY A 16 3.03 7.58 5.24
CA GLY A 16 3.69 6.34 5.64
C GLY A 16 4.02 6.31 7.13
N ILE A 17 4.62 7.39 7.66
CA ILE A 17 4.91 7.52 9.11
C ILE A 17 3.60 7.50 9.91
N LEU A 18 2.59 8.29 9.49
CA LEU A 18 1.30 8.32 10.19
C LEU A 18 0.66 6.93 10.23
N THR A 19 0.69 6.23 9.09
CA THR A 19 0.11 4.88 8.98
C THR A 19 0.89 3.85 9.78
N SER A 20 2.20 4.00 9.95
CA SER A 20 3.00 3.08 10.77
C SER A 20 2.56 3.06 12.24
N TYR A 21 2.08 4.18 12.77
CA TYR A 21 1.52 4.21 14.14
C TYR A 21 0.27 3.33 14.30
N LEU A 22 -0.44 3.02 13.21
CA LEU A 22 -1.58 2.09 13.25
C LEU A 22 -1.15 0.64 13.55
N ALA A 23 0.13 0.32 13.46
CA ALA A 23 0.64 -0.98 13.89
C ALA A 23 0.44 -1.23 15.39
N ILE A 24 0.46 -0.16 16.21
CA ILE A 24 0.25 -0.28 17.68
C ILE A 24 -1.17 -0.76 17.97
N PRO A 25 -2.25 -0.06 17.55
CA PRO A 25 -3.60 -0.55 17.75
C PRO A 25 -3.86 -1.91 17.06
N LEU A 26 -3.26 -2.18 15.90
CA LEU A 26 -3.36 -3.47 15.24
C LEU A 26 -2.89 -4.61 16.16
N ILE A 27 -1.70 -4.47 16.76
CA ILE A 27 -1.14 -5.47 17.67
C ILE A 27 -2.03 -5.62 18.92
N LEU A 28 -2.45 -4.51 19.52
CA LEU A 28 -3.27 -4.52 20.72
C LEU A 28 -4.64 -5.18 20.48
N ILE A 29 -5.30 -4.86 19.36
CA ILE A 29 -6.60 -5.43 19.04
C ILE A 29 -6.43 -6.93 18.70
N THR A 30 -5.37 -7.30 17.99
CA THR A 30 -5.09 -8.72 17.69
C THR A 30 -4.88 -9.52 18.96
N PHE A 31 -4.09 -9.00 19.91
CA PHE A 31 -3.91 -9.61 21.20
C PHE A 31 -5.23 -9.73 21.96
N PHE A 32 -6.02 -8.66 21.98
CA PHE A 32 -7.32 -8.63 22.65
C PHE A 32 -8.29 -9.67 22.07
N VAL A 33 -8.37 -9.79 20.75
CA VAL A 33 -9.21 -10.81 20.08
C VAL A 33 -8.77 -12.21 20.46
N ALA A 34 -7.46 -12.48 20.49
CA ALA A 34 -6.93 -13.77 20.88
C ALA A 34 -7.28 -14.07 22.35
N PHE A 35 -7.08 -13.10 23.25
CA PHE A 35 -7.44 -13.21 24.68
C PHE A 35 -8.92 -13.52 24.87
N MET A 36 -9.81 -12.73 24.25
CA MET A 36 -11.25 -12.92 24.32
C MET A 36 -11.67 -14.32 23.85
N ARG A 37 -11.07 -14.79 22.76
CA ARG A 37 -11.41 -16.08 22.15
C ARG A 37 -10.94 -17.27 22.99
N TYR A 38 -9.70 -17.24 23.52
CA TYR A 38 -9.11 -18.39 24.20
C TYR A 38 -9.37 -18.44 25.71
N ILE A 39 -9.68 -17.29 26.34
CA ILE A 39 -9.89 -17.22 27.81
C ILE A 39 -11.36 -17.05 28.14
N LEU A 40 -12.11 -16.30 27.32
CA LEU A 40 -13.51 -15.98 27.63
C LEU A 40 -14.50 -16.70 26.70
N ASP A 41 -14.02 -17.56 25.79
CA ASP A 41 -14.82 -18.26 24.77
C ASP A 41 -15.75 -17.31 23.99
N PHE A 42 -15.32 -16.05 23.83
CA PHE A 42 -16.09 -15.01 23.16
C PHE A 42 -15.37 -14.55 21.88
N GLY A 43 -16.09 -14.58 20.74
CA GLY A 43 -15.61 -14.10 19.47
C GLY A 43 -16.49 -13.01 18.89
N SER A 44 -15.88 -11.93 18.35
CA SER A 44 -16.60 -10.89 17.62
C SER A 44 -16.02 -10.78 16.20
N ILE A 45 -16.84 -11.02 15.19
CA ILE A 45 -16.45 -10.90 13.79
C ILE A 45 -16.10 -9.45 13.46
N ALA A 46 -16.88 -8.48 13.94
CA ALA A 46 -16.61 -7.07 13.71
C ALA A 46 -15.21 -6.64 14.18
N ILE A 47 -14.75 -7.11 15.35
CA ILE A 47 -13.42 -6.77 15.86
C ILE A 47 -12.33 -7.45 15.03
N GLN A 48 -12.55 -8.68 14.55
CA GLN A 48 -11.63 -9.35 13.62
C GLN A 48 -11.53 -8.62 12.29
N GLU A 49 -12.63 -8.12 11.76
CA GLU A 49 -12.64 -7.31 10.54
C GLU A 49 -11.88 -6.00 10.71
N ILE A 50 -11.95 -5.32 11.88
CA ILE A 50 -11.13 -4.12 12.14
C ILE A 50 -9.64 -4.42 11.99
N ILE A 51 -9.16 -5.60 12.41
CA ILE A 51 -7.78 -6.02 12.22
C ILE A 51 -7.44 -6.09 10.72
N ILE A 52 -8.33 -6.66 9.92
CA ILE A 52 -8.15 -6.78 8.46
C ILE A 52 -8.09 -5.38 7.82
N TYR A 53 -8.95 -4.45 8.22
CA TYR A 53 -8.97 -3.08 7.69
C TYR A 53 -7.70 -2.31 8.05
N LEU A 54 -7.26 -2.39 9.31
CA LEU A 54 -6.01 -1.76 9.74
C LEU A 54 -4.80 -2.33 9.01
N HIS A 55 -4.71 -3.65 8.91
CA HIS A 55 -3.62 -4.33 8.22
C HIS A 55 -3.59 -3.97 6.73
N ALA A 56 -4.75 -4.01 6.06
CA ALA A 56 -4.85 -3.64 4.65
C ALA A 56 -4.44 -2.18 4.40
N LEU A 57 -4.82 -1.24 5.28
CA LEU A 57 -4.43 0.16 5.18
C LEU A 57 -2.93 0.35 5.36
N ILE A 58 -2.33 -0.29 6.39
CA ILE A 58 -0.89 -0.24 6.64
C ILE A 58 -0.12 -0.78 5.44
N PHE A 59 -0.53 -1.92 4.90
CA PHE A 59 0.11 -2.53 3.75
C PHE A 59 0.02 -1.65 2.50
N THR A 60 -1.17 -1.12 2.22
CA THR A 60 -1.46 -0.31 1.03
C THR A 60 -0.61 0.97 1.00
N ILE A 61 -0.58 1.72 2.09
CA ILE A 61 0.18 2.96 2.18
C ILE A 61 1.68 2.67 2.37
N GLY A 62 2.00 1.64 3.15
CA GLY A 62 3.37 1.19 3.37
C GLY A 62 4.11 0.83 2.08
N ALA A 63 3.40 0.30 1.07
CA ALA A 63 4.00 -0.04 -0.21
C ALA A 63 4.64 1.17 -0.93
N SER A 64 3.98 2.32 -0.95
CA SER A 64 4.55 3.54 -1.55
C SER A 64 5.70 4.13 -0.71
N TYR A 65 5.60 4.05 0.62
CA TYR A 65 6.64 4.48 1.55
C TYR A 65 7.91 3.62 1.39
N THR A 66 7.78 2.30 1.29
CA THR A 66 8.92 1.39 1.07
C THR A 66 9.55 1.58 -0.30
N LEU A 67 8.75 1.90 -1.34
CA LEU A 67 9.27 2.23 -2.66
C LEU A 67 10.14 3.50 -2.61
N LYS A 68 9.67 4.55 -1.94
CA LYS A 68 10.41 5.80 -1.76
C LYS A 68 11.77 5.59 -1.07
N ASN A 69 11.81 4.74 -0.05
CA ASN A 69 13.01 4.50 0.76
C ASN A 69 13.91 3.37 0.21
N ASP A 70 13.64 2.90 -1.01
CA ASP A 70 14.40 1.81 -1.67
C ASP A 70 14.44 0.51 -0.86
N MET A 71 13.38 0.25 -0.06
CA MET A 71 13.28 -0.88 0.87
C MET A 71 12.47 -2.06 0.30
N HIS A 72 12.08 -2.02 -0.98
CA HIS A 72 11.43 -3.16 -1.61
C HIS A 72 12.37 -4.35 -1.72
N VAL A 73 11.83 -5.54 -1.42
CA VAL A 73 12.57 -6.80 -1.57
C VAL A 73 12.99 -6.97 -3.03
N ARG A 74 14.27 -7.20 -3.25
CA ARG A 74 14.89 -7.42 -4.56
C ARG A 74 15.66 -8.72 -4.56
N ILE A 75 15.99 -9.21 -5.74
CA ILE A 75 16.90 -10.35 -5.87
C ILE A 75 18.33 -9.83 -5.72
N ASP A 76 18.78 -9.72 -4.47
CA ASP A 76 20.02 -9.07 -4.08
C ASP A 76 21.27 -9.70 -4.72
N ILE A 77 21.24 -11.01 -5.01
CA ILE A 77 22.36 -11.74 -5.63
C ILE A 77 22.76 -11.11 -6.96
N PHE A 78 21.79 -10.68 -7.78
CA PHE A 78 22.06 -10.01 -9.05
C PHE A 78 22.23 -8.50 -8.90
N TYR A 79 21.41 -7.88 -8.05
CA TYR A 79 21.36 -6.43 -7.94
C TYR A 79 22.59 -5.85 -7.24
N ASN A 80 23.12 -6.50 -6.18
CA ASN A 80 24.23 -5.98 -5.39
C ASN A 80 25.54 -5.88 -6.18
N ASN A 81 25.75 -6.77 -7.15
CA ASN A 81 26.94 -6.81 -8.01
C ASN A 81 26.92 -5.77 -9.14
N LEU A 82 25.85 -4.98 -9.29
CA LEU A 82 25.71 -3.99 -10.35
C LEU A 82 26.37 -2.66 -9.95
N THR A 83 26.94 -1.99 -10.94
CA THR A 83 27.43 -0.62 -10.79
C THR A 83 26.27 0.34 -10.46
N PRO A 84 26.52 1.45 -9.74
CA PRO A 84 25.47 2.43 -9.42
C PRO A 84 24.65 2.91 -10.62
N GLN A 85 25.33 3.05 -11.78
CA GLN A 85 24.66 3.46 -13.03
C GLN A 85 23.71 2.38 -13.57
N LYS A 86 24.12 1.11 -13.55
CA LYS A 86 23.28 -0.01 -13.98
C LYS A 86 22.05 -0.16 -13.05
N LYS A 87 22.22 0.03 -11.74
CA LYS A 87 21.12 0.03 -10.77
C LYS A 87 20.06 1.09 -11.11
N LYS A 88 20.50 2.32 -11.45
CA LYS A 88 19.59 3.40 -11.83
C LYS A 88 18.84 3.09 -13.12
N ASN A 89 19.52 2.56 -14.12
CA ASN A 89 18.89 2.19 -15.39
C ASN A 89 17.84 1.10 -15.17
N ILE A 90 18.15 0.06 -14.40
CA ILE A 90 17.20 -1.00 -14.08
C ILE A 90 15.99 -0.44 -13.33
N ASN A 91 16.20 0.42 -12.35
CA ASN A 91 15.11 1.06 -11.62
C ASN A 91 14.25 1.93 -12.54
N PHE A 92 14.87 2.72 -13.44
CA PHE A 92 14.15 3.56 -14.38
C PHE A 92 13.29 2.74 -15.36
N TYR A 93 13.89 1.76 -16.04
CA TYR A 93 13.15 0.90 -16.97
C TYR A 93 12.15 0.00 -16.26
N GLY A 94 12.50 -0.54 -15.08
CA GLY A 94 11.58 -1.31 -14.24
C GLY A 94 10.35 -0.52 -13.83
N THR A 95 10.52 0.76 -13.49
CA THR A 95 9.41 1.65 -13.18
C THR A 95 8.49 1.86 -14.38
N ILE A 96 9.05 2.11 -15.58
CA ILE A 96 8.25 2.37 -16.79
C ILE A 96 7.55 1.11 -17.30
N PHE A 97 8.25 -0.01 -17.39
CA PHE A 97 7.74 -1.20 -18.06
C PHE A 97 6.96 -2.16 -17.13
N PHE A 98 7.20 -2.10 -15.85
CA PHE A 98 6.53 -2.99 -14.89
C PHE A 98 5.65 -2.23 -13.90
N LEU A 99 6.19 -1.28 -13.15
CA LEU A 99 5.45 -0.64 -12.06
C LEU A 99 4.26 0.18 -12.58
N ILE A 100 4.49 1.08 -13.52
CA ILE A 100 3.42 1.95 -14.08
C ILE A 100 2.34 1.12 -14.76
N PRO A 101 2.64 0.19 -15.70
CA PRO A 101 1.61 -0.63 -16.31
C PRO A 101 0.82 -1.47 -15.30
N THR A 102 1.49 -2.01 -14.28
CA THR A 102 0.81 -2.77 -13.21
C THR A 102 -0.16 -1.88 -12.41
N CYS A 103 0.26 -0.66 -12.04
CA CYS A 103 -0.62 0.29 -11.37
C CYS A 103 -1.84 0.65 -12.22
N VAL A 104 -1.65 0.92 -13.52
CA VAL A 104 -2.73 1.23 -14.45
C VAL A 104 -3.67 0.03 -14.60
N LEU A 105 -3.13 -1.18 -14.75
CA LEU A 105 -3.91 -2.41 -14.89
C LEU A 105 -4.78 -2.63 -13.64
N ILE A 106 -4.20 -2.59 -12.44
CA ILE A 106 -4.94 -2.76 -11.19
C ILE A 106 -6.03 -1.69 -11.07
N PHE A 107 -5.70 -0.43 -11.35
CA PHE A 107 -6.65 0.67 -11.26
C PHE A 107 -7.85 0.48 -12.20
N VAL A 108 -7.58 0.21 -13.49
CA VAL A 108 -8.63 0.08 -14.51
C VAL A 108 -9.52 -1.15 -14.24
N THR A 109 -8.92 -2.30 -13.93
CA THR A 109 -9.69 -3.53 -13.70
C THR A 109 -10.52 -3.49 -12.42
N SER A 110 -10.03 -2.80 -11.37
CA SER A 110 -10.72 -2.74 -10.08
C SER A 110 -11.70 -1.57 -9.97
N PHE A 111 -11.64 -0.58 -10.86
CA PHE A 111 -12.41 0.66 -10.72
C PHE A 111 -13.93 0.41 -10.63
N ASN A 112 -14.50 -0.31 -11.58
CA ASN A 112 -15.95 -0.60 -11.60
C ASN A 112 -16.38 -1.48 -10.41
N TYR A 113 -15.52 -2.41 -9.99
CA TYR A 113 -15.76 -3.26 -8.83
C TYR A 113 -15.87 -2.44 -7.54
N VAL A 114 -14.94 -1.51 -7.33
CA VAL A 114 -14.95 -0.63 -6.16
C VAL A 114 -16.11 0.35 -6.22
N LEU A 115 -16.35 0.96 -7.40
CA LEU A 115 -17.45 1.91 -7.59
C LEU A 115 -18.81 1.27 -7.29
N SER A 116 -19.07 0.07 -7.79
CA SER A 116 -20.29 -0.67 -7.51
C SER A 116 -20.46 -0.94 -6.00
N SER A 117 -19.39 -1.29 -5.32
CA SER A 117 -19.42 -1.53 -3.87
C SER A 117 -19.74 -0.27 -3.07
N ILE A 118 -19.20 0.89 -3.49
CA ILE A 118 -19.50 2.19 -2.86
C ILE A 118 -20.97 2.58 -3.10
N MET A 119 -21.48 2.42 -4.32
CA MET A 119 -22.86 2.77 -4.65
C MET A 119 -23.88 1.94 -3.87
N LEU A 120 -23.54 0.67 -3.59
CA LEU A 120 -24.38 -0.24 -2.82
C LEU A 120 -24.19 -0.12 -1.30
N LEU A 121 -23.23 0.70 -0.82
CA LEU A 121 -22.80 0.75 0.58
C LEU A 121 -22.58 -0.67 1.14
N GLU A 122 -21.84 -1.48 0.40
CA GLU A 122 -21.71 -2.91 0.64
C GLU A 122 -21.24 -3.21 2.08
N SER A 123 -21.98 -4.08 2.75
CA SER A 123 -21.68 -4.54 4.10
C SER A 123 -20.95 -5.88 4.07
N SER A 124 -20.36 -6.26 5.20
CA SER A 124 -19.80 -7.60 5.37
C SER A 124 -20.87 -8.67 5.13
N LYS A 125 -20.45 -9.81 4.56
CA LYS A 125 -21.30 -10.98 4.35
C LYS A 125 -21.42 -11.86 5.60
N GLU A 126 -20.58 -11.61 6.59
CA GLU A 126 -20.55 -12.35 7.83
C GLU A 126 -21.57 -11.82 8.82
N ALA A 127 -22.25 -12.73 9.52
CA ALA A 127 -23.22 -12.37 10.56
C ALA A 127 -22.50 -11.64 11.71
N GLY A 128 -22.87 -10.38 11.96
CA GLY A 128 -22.20 -9.54 12.96
C GLY A 128 -20.90 -8.87 12.49
N GLY A 129 -20.62 -8.90 11.19
CA GLY A 129 -19.51 -8.15 10.58
C GLY A 129 -19.80 -6.65 10.42
N LEU A 130 -18.83 -5.88 9.95
CA LEU A 130 -18.92 -4.42 9.80
C LEU A 130 -19.76 -4.04 8.58
N PRO A 131 -20.62 -3.02 8.67
CA PRO A 131 -21.43 -2.55 7.56
C PRO A 131 -20.67 -1.60 6.60
N VAL A 132 -19.37 -1.80 6.42
CA VAL A 132 -18.49 -0.85 5.71
C VAL A 132 -17.47 -1.57 4.81
N LEU A 133 -17.82 -2.69 4.23
CA LEU A 133 -16.93 -3.48 3.35
C LEU A 133 -16.40 -2.65 2.17
N TYR A 134 -17.18 -1.70 1.67
CA TYR A 134 -16.75 -0.79 0.60
C TYR A 134 -15.48 0.00 0.95
N ILE A 135 -15.21 0.30 2.23
CA ILE A 135 -13.98 0.97 2.66
C ILE A 135 -12.75 0.08 2.41
N LEU A 136 -12.85 -1.22 2.75
CA LEU A 136 -11.77 -2.17 2.46
C LEU A 136 -11.48 -2.27 0.95
N LYS A 137 -12.53 -2.23 0.12
CA LYS A 137 -12.39 -2.24 -1.33
C LYS A 137 -11.78 -0.96 -1.90
N ILE A 138 -12.00 0.21 -1.27
CA ILE A 138 -11.34 1.47 -1.65
C ILE A 138 -9.81 1.33 -1.57
N TYR A 139 -9.27 0.55 -0.63
CA TYR A 139 -7.83 0.34 -0.51
C TYR A 139 -7.21 -0.33 -1.75
N ILE A 140 -8.00 -1.09 -2.53
CA ILE A 140 -7.55 -1.68 -3.80
C ILE A 140 -7.19 -0.59 -4.82
N LEU A 141 -7.92 0.54 -4.84
CA LEU A 141 -7.60 1.69 -5.70
C LEU A 141 -6.53 2.60 -5.07
N LEU A 142 -6.48 2.68 -3.75
CA LEU A 142 -5.51 3.48 -3.04
C LEU A 142 -4.08 2.99 -3.29
N LEU A 143 -3.87 1.67 -3.36
CA LEU A 143 -2.57 1.05 -3.64
C LEU A 143 -1.95 1.53 -4.96
N PRO A 144 -2.58 1.36 -6.12
CA PRO A 144 -2.01 1.80 -7.38
C PRO A 144 -1.88 3.32 -7.47
N ILE A 145 -2.76 4.10 -6.84
CA ILE A 145 -2.66 5.57 -6.82
C ILE A 145 -1.38 6.01 -6.09
N THR A 146 -1.15 5.52 -4.87
CA THR A 146 0.01 5.91 -4.08
C THR A 146 1.32 5.43 -4.69
N LEU A 147 1.35 4.20 -5.23
CA LEU A 147 2.50 3.66 -5.96
C LEU A 147 2.78 4.42 -7.25
N PHE A 148 1.76 4.79 -8.01
CA PHE A 148 1.90 5.55 -9.25
C PHE A 148 2.48 6.94 -8.98
N LEU A 149 2.01 7.64 -7.95
CA LEU A 149 2.59 8.92 -7.53
C LEU A 149 4.08 8.77 -7.19
N GLN A 150 4.45 7.74 -6.43
CA GLN A 150 5.85 7.50 -6.11
C GLN A 150 6.68 7.11 -7.34
N ALA A 151 6.11 6.32 -8.26
CA ALA A 151 6.74 5.97 -9.53
C ALA A 151 7.12 7.22 -10.35
N ILE A 152 6.22 8.22 -10.42
CA ILE A 152 6.49 9.50 -11.07
C ILE A 152 7.66 10.22 -10.38
N SER A 153 7.69 10.27 -9.05
CA SER A 153 8.79 10.87 -8.30
C SER A 153 10.13 10.20 -8.64
N GLU A 154 10.17 8.86 -8.65
CA GLU A 154 11.37 8.09 -8.98
C GLU A 154 11.84 8.32 -10.43
N LEU A 155 10.91 8.41 -11.39
CA LEU A 155 11.26 8.73 -12.78
C LEU A 155 11.88 10.12 -12.90
N ILE A 156 11.31 11.14 -12.25
CA ILE A 156 11.85 12.50 -12.26
C ILE A 156 13.27 12.55 -11.68
N LYS A 157 13.54 11.82 -10.60
CA LYS A 157 14.86 11.75 -9.95
C LYS A 157 15.90 11.05 -10.81
N ASN A 158 15.50 9.98 -11.49
CA ASN A 158 16.41 9.15 -12.29
C ASN A 158 16.62 9.70 -13.70
N SER A 159 15.63 10.39 -14.30
CA SER A 159 15.73 10.99 -15.64
C SER A 159 16.90 11.97 -15.76
N ASN A 160 17.15 12.80 -14.74
CA ASN A 160 18.25 13.78 -14.74
C ASN A 160 19.66 13.15 -14.60
N LYS A 161 19.78 11.81 -14.60
CA LYS A 161 21.03 11.08 -14.33
C LYS A 161 21.27 9.91 -15.30
N VAL A 162 20.37 9.72 -16.27
CA VAL A 162 20.45 8.65 -17.29
C VAL A 162 21.15 9.14 -18.57
N ILE A 163 21.42 10.45 -18.68
CA ILE A 163 22.18 11.09 -19.78
C ILE A 163 23.64 11.26 -19.37
#